data_83634cc2f58a83f3a45ff9abb9b6e4a1
#
_entry.id   83634cc2f58a83f3a45ff9abb9b6e4a1
#
_cell.length_a   1.000
_cell.length_b   1.000
_cell.length_c   1.000
_cell.angle_alpha   90.00
_cell.angle_beta   90.00
_cell.angle_gamma   90.00
#
_symmetry.space_group_name_H-M   'P 1'
#
loop_
_entity.id
_entity.type
_entity.pdbx_description
1 polymer ?
#
loop_
_entity_poly.entity_id
_entity_poly.type
_entity_poly.pdbx_seq_one_letter_code
_entity_poly.pdbx_strand_id
1 'polypeptide(L)'
;MRINPEHRETDVEIYDPCAPFSRLGITKKNFPERLPPYIDGLHMHTLCQKNSDSLERTVAAAEKNFGNYFKECKWVNFGGGHHITRDDYDIDRLCNVIENFKKRYNTEIYLEPGEAVALNAGFLVSKVLDITENRMPIAILDTSAATHMPDVLEMPYRPYILNSGAAGEYEYTYRLAGLSCLAGAVIGDY
;
A
#
# COMPACT_ATOMS: atom_id res chain seq x y z
N MET A 1 -14.07 14.02 3.78
CA MET A 1 -14.94 12.81 3.86
C MET A 1 -14.37 11.75 2.93
N ARG A 2 -14.24 10.48 3.36
CA ARG A 2 -13.72 9.41 2.51
C ARG A 2 -14.82 8.80 1.64
N ILE A 3 -14.59 8.76 0.33
CA ILE A 3 -15.47 8.11 -0.66
C ILE A 3 -14.92 6.76 -1.08
N ASN A 4 -15.81 5.87 -1.53
CA ASN A 4 -15.47 4.64 -2.23
C ASN A 4 -15.84 4.80 -3.70
N PRO A 5 -14.88 4.89 -4.63
CA PRO A 5 -15.16 5.01 -6.07
C PRO A 5 -15.88 3.80 -6.68
N GLU A 6 -16.00 2.69 -5.94
CA GLU A 6 -16.58 1.42 -6.39
C GLU A 6 -15.83 0.87 -7.63
N HIS A 7 -14.51 1.07 -7.63
CA HIS A 7 -13.59 0.60 -8.66
C HIS A 7 -12.39 -0.12 -8.02
N ARG A 8 -12.07 -1.30 -8.53
CA ARG A 8 -11.04 -2.19 -7.98
C ARG A 8 -9.82 -2.19 -8.88
N GLU A 9 -8.64 -2.04 -8.28
CA GLU A 9 -7.33 -2.13 -8.95
C GLU A 9 -6.39 -3.13 -8.25
N THR A 10 -6.78 -3.61 -7.07
CA THR A 10 -5.96 -4.50 -6.25
C THR A 10 -6.49 -5.93 -6.33
N ASP A 11 -5.60 -6.88 -6.64
CA ASP A 11 -5.99 -8.28 -6.84
C ASP A 11 -6.24 -9.03 -5.53
N VAL A 12 -5.61 -8.59 -4.45
CA VAL A 12 -5.70 -9.21 -3.12
C VAL A 12 -6.76 -8.48 -2.29
N GLU A 13 -7.86 -9.16 -1.97
CA GLU A 13 -9.03 -8.55 -1.32
C GLU A 13 -8.73 -7.88 0.02
N ILE A 14 -7.83 -8.44 0.83
CA ILE A 14 -7.47 -7.87 2.13
C ILE A 14 -6.84 -6.46 2.00
N TYR A 15 -6.24 -6.15 0.85
CA TYR A 15 -5.62 -4.85 0.55
C TYR A 15 -6.46 -3.99 -0.40
N ASP A 16 -7.67 -4.43 -0.75
CA ASP A 16 -8.54 -3.71 -1.67
C ASP A 16 -9.63 -2.94 -0.92
N PRO A 17 -9.49 -1.61 -0.76
CA PRO A 17 -10.49 -0.80 -0.08
C PRO A 17 -11.86 -0.78 -0.78
N CYS A 18 -11.90 -1.14 -2.08
CA CYS A 18 -13.12 -1.19 -2.88
C CYS A 18 -13.66 -2.63 -3.06
N ALA A 19 -13.09 -3.61 -2.36
CA ALA A 19 -13.61 -4.98 -2.36
C ALA A 19 -15.08 -5.04 -1.88
N PRO A 20 -15.84 -6.07 -2.29
CA PRO A 20 -17.18 -6.31 -1.75
C PRO A 20 -17.15 -6.36 -0.22
N PHE A 21 -18.15 -5.76 0.41
CA PHE A 21 -18.29 -5.66 1.87
C PHE A 21 -17.20 -4.83 2.59
N SER A 22 -16.33 -4.14 1.86
CA SER A 22 -15.38 -3.22 2.47
C SER A 22 -16.11 -2.11 3.22
N ARG A 23 -15.66 -1.84 4.44
CA ARG A 23 -16.15 -0.73 5.29
C ARG A 23 -15.51 0.62 4.95
N LEU A 24 -14.58 0.66 3.99
CA LEU A 24 -13.72 1.80 3.72
C LEU A 24 -14.32 2.72 2.64
N GLY A 25 -14.66 3.93 3.08
CA GLY A 25 -15.25 4.95 2.22
C GLY A 25 -16.75 4.79 1.98
N ILE A 26 -17.43 5.90 1.74
CA ILE A 26 -18.86 5.95 1.48
C ILE A 26 -19.11 5.67 0.01
N THR A 27 -19.92 4.64 -0.28
CA THR A 27 -20.35 4.32 -1.65
C THR A 27 -21.32 5.36 -2.18
N LYS A 28 -21.48 5.44 -3.49
CA LYS A 28 -22.39 6.40 -4.14
C LYS A 28 -23.81 6.32 -3.61
N LYS A 29 -24.32 5.11 -3.38
CA LYS A 29 -25.67 4.87 -2.86
C LYS A 29 -25.89 5.51 -1.48
N ASN A 30 -24.86 5.51 -0.64
CA ASN A 30 -24.95 5.99 0.74
C ASN A 30 -24.41 7.42 0.90
N PHE A 31 -23.96 8.04 -0.18
CA PHE A 31 -23.43 9.38 -0.15
C PHE A 31 -24.56 10.41 -0.03
N PRO A 32 -24.40 11.46 0.80
CA PRO A 32 -25.45 12.48 0.96
C PRO A 32 -25.72 13.22 -0.36
N GLU A 33 -26.95 13.67 -0.58
CA GLU A 33 -27.33 14.44 -1.77
C GLU A 33 -26.53 15.74 -1.93
N ARG A 34 -26.11 16.34 -0.81
CA ARG A 34 -25.27 17.53 -0.75
C ARG A 34 -24.15 17.33 0.26
N LEU A 35 -22.99 17.91 -0.04
CA LEU A 35 -21.90 17.94 0.94
C LEU A 35 -22.34 18.73 2.18
N PRO A 36 -22.14 18.18 3.40
CA PRO A 36 -22.32 18.94 4.62
C PRO A 36 -21.44 20.20 4.60
N PRO A 37 -21.93 21.36 5.09
CA PRO A 37 -21.22 22.66 4.96
C PRO A 37 -19.90 22.72 5.71
N TYR A 38 -19.61 21.75 6.57
CA TYR A 38 -18.35 21.62 7.31
C TYR A 38 -17.34 20.66 6.61
N ILE A 39 -17.68 20.15 5.43
CA ILE A 39 -16.80 19.28 4.64
C ILE A 39 -16.16 20.10 3.52
N ASP A 40 -14.87 20.32 3.61
CA ASP A 40 -14.10 21.09 2.62
C ASP A 40 -13.49 20.23 1.52
N GLY A 41 -13.43 18.91 1.68
CA GLY A 41 -12.82 18.04 0.70
C GLY A 41 -13.18 16.58 0.80
N LEU A 42 -12.85 15.85 -0.26
CA LEU A 42 -13.07 14.42 -0.38
C LEU A 42 -11.74 13.67 -0.44
N HIS A 43 -11.74 12.48 0.12
CA HIS A 43 -10.59 11.58 0.14
C HIS A 43 -10.99 10.22 -0.45
N MET A 44 -10.13 9.64 -1.26
CA MET A 44 -10.19 8.25 -1.66
C MET A 44 -8.83 7.60 -1.44
N HIS A 45 -8.83 6.35 -1.00
CA HIS A 45 -7.60 5.54 -0.88
C HIS A 45 -7.97 4.15 -1.36
N THR A 46 -7.56 3.80 -2.56
CA THR A 46 -8.04 2.64 -3.31
C THR A 46 -6.92 1.78 -3.86
N LEU A 47 -5.69 2.28 -3.85
CA LEU A 47 -4.53 1.61 -4.42
C LEU A 47 -3.69 0.94 -3.33
N CYS A 48 -2.99 -0.11 -3.73
CA CYS A 48 -1.93 -0.74 -2.95
C CYS A 48 -0.81 -1.13 -3.92
N GLN A 49 0.34 -0.45 -3.83
CA GLN A 49 1.53 -0.68 -4.65
C GLN A 49 1.24 -0.66 -6.16
N LYS A 50 0.49 0.33 -6.65
CA LYS A 50 0.08 0.44 -8.06
C LYS A 50 0.78 1.60 -8.77
N ASN A 51 0.88 1.48 -10.09
CA ASN A 51 1.38 2.52 -10.98
C ASN A 51 0.27 3.55 -11.30
N SER A 52 0.62 4.63 -11.96
CA SER A 52 -0.25 5.78 -12.25
C SER A 52 -1.42 5.48 -13.19
N ASP A 53 -1.34 4.43 -14.02
CA ASP A 53 -2.45 3.96 -14.86
C ASP A 53 -3.63 3.47 -14.00
N SER A 54 -3.36 2.82 -12.88
CA SER A 54 -4.38 2.41 -11.91
C SER A 54 -5.05 3.63 -11.26
N LEU A 55 -4.28 4.69 -10.96
CA LEU A 55 -4.84 5.94 -10.48
C LEU A 55 -5.75 6.58 -11.53
N GLU A 56 -5.32 6.63 -12.78
CA GLU A 56 -6.09 7.23 -13.88
C GLU A 56 -7.47 6.57 -14.00
N ARG A 57 -7.54 5.23 -13.99
CA ARG A 57 -8.81 4.48 -14.01
C ARG A 57 -9.66 4.73 -12.77
N THR A 58 -9.02 4.78 -11.61
CA THR A 58 -9.70 5.07 -10.33
C THR A 58 -10.30 6.47 -10.32
N VAL A 59 -9.55 7.47 -10.80
CA VAL A 59 -10.03 8.86 -10.91
C VAL A 59 -11.22 8.93 -11.87
N ALA A 60 -11.17 8.25 -13.01
CA ALA A 60 -12.29 8.21 -13.95
C ALA A 60 -13.56 7.60 -13.31
N ALA A 61 -13.42 6.54 -12.52
CA ALA A 61 -14.53 5.94 -11.77
C ALA A 61 -15.07 6.90 -10.68
N ALA A 62 -14.17 7.56 -9.96
CA ALA A 62 -14.54 8.56 -8.96
C ALA A 62 -15.28 9.75 -9.60
N GLU A 63 -14.82 10.24 -10.74
CA GLU A 63 -15.50 11.31 -11.50
C GLU A 63 -16.90 10.91 -11.96
N LYS A 64 -17.06 9.68 -12.43
CA LYS A 64 -18.37 9.14 -12.82
C LYS A 64 -19.37 9.14 -11.66
N ASN A 65 -18.91 8.76 -10.46
CA ASN A 65 -19.77 8.59 -9.31
C ASN A 65 -19.92 9.86 -8.45
N PHE A 66 -18.87 10.69 -8.36
CA PHE A 66 -18.78 11.81 -7.42
C PHE A 66 -18.42 13.15 -8.07
N GLY A 67 -18.31 13.23 -9.41
CA GLY A 67 -17.82 14.41 -10.12
C GLY A 67 -18.57 15.72 -9.81
N ASN A 68 -19.86 15.66 -9.51
CA ASN A 68 -20.63 16.85 -9.12
C ASN A 68 -20.16 17.44 -7.79
N TYR A 69 -19.74 16.60 -6.85
CA TYR A 69 -19.27 17.04 -5.54
C TYR A 69 -17.86 17.60 -5.56
N PHE A 70 -17.01 17.16 -6.49
CA PHE A 70 -15.64 17.69 -6.61
C PHE A 70 -15.60 19.18 -6.92
N LYS A 71 -16.65 19.71 -7.56
CA LYS A 71 -16.80 21.15 -7.85
C LYS A 71 -17.01 22.00 -6.59
N GLU A 72 -17.45 21.37 -5.50
CA GLU A 72 -17.69 22.01 -4.22
C GLU A 72 -16.51 21.86 -3.25
N CYS A 73 -15.49 21.04 -3.63
CA CYS A 73 -14.36 20.75 -2.79
C CYS A 73 -13.22 21.76 -2.95
N LYS A 74 -12.66 22.21 -1.84
CA LYS A 74 -11.41 22.99 -1.83
C LYS A 74 -10.20 22.10 -2.18
N TRP A 75 -10.27 20.83 -1.79
CA TRP A 75 -9.23 19.84 -2.03
C TRP A 75 -9.81 18.45 -2.27
N VAL A 76 -9.06 17.62 -2.99
CA VAL A 76 -9.31 16.18 -3.14
C VAL A 76 -8.03 15.43 -2.87
N ASN A 77 -8.09 14.41 -2.02
CA ASN A 77 -6.97 13.56 -1.70
C ASN A 77 -7.13 12.19 -2.39
N PHE A 78 -6.19 11.83 -3.25
CA PHE A 78 -6.18 10.56 -3.97
C PHE A 78 -5.61 9.40 -3.15
N GLY A 79 -5.21 9.67 -1.89
CA GLY A 79 -4.71 8.67 -0.96
C GLY A 79 -3.31 8.17 -1.26
N GLY A 80 -3.00 7.02 -0.70
CA GLY A 80 -1.72 6.33 -0.87
C GLY A 80 -1.79 5.15 -1.84
N GLY A 81 -0.82 4.26 -1.69
CA GLY A 81 -0.68 3.09 -2.55
C GLY A 81 -0.04 3.37 -3.90
N HIS A 82 0.43 4.61 -4.11
CA HIS A 82 1.22 5.00 -5.29
C HIS A 82 2.66 4.53 -5.10
N HIS A 83 3.13 3.68 -5.98
CA HIS A 83 4.49 3.14 -5.92
C HIS A 83 5.50 4.03 -6.64
N ILE A 84 5.48 5.34 -6.35
CA ILE A 84 6.20 6.39 -7.09
C ILE A 84 7.73 6.28 -7.02
N THR A 85 8.26 5.45 -6.15
CA THR A 85 9.70 5.19 -6.00
C THR A 85 10.22 4.07 -6.89
N ARG A 86 9.34 3.39 -7.61
CA ARG A 86 9.76 2.36 -8.57
C ARG A 86 10.30 2.98 -9.85
N ASP A 87 11.31 2.35 -10.43
CA ASP A 87 11.94 2.80 -11.69
C ASP A 87 10.97 2.80 -12.88
N ASP A 88 9.96 1.91 -12.86
CA ASP A 88 8.95 1.79 -13.91
C ASP A 88 7.67 2.61 -13.65
N TYR A 89 7.66 3.46 -12.63
CA TYR A 89 6.51 4.30 -12.35
C TYR A 89 6.40 5.46 -13.33
N ASP A 90 5.24 5.59 -13.98
CA ASP A 90 4.97 6.65 -14.95
C ASP A 90 4.59 7.97 -14.25
N ILE A 91 5.62 8.76 -13.92
CA ILE A 91 5.47 10.08 -13.27
C ILE A 91 4.73 11.07 -14.17
N ASP A 92 4.98 11.06 -15.48
CA ASP A 92 4.36 11.99 -16.41
C ASP A 92 2.84 11.79 -16.46
N ARG A 93 2.40 10.53 -16.45
CA ARG A 93 0.98 10.18 -16.34
C ARG A 93 0.38 10.65 -15.02
N LEU A 94 1.07 10.44 -13.91
CA LEU A 94 0.62 10.95 -12.60
C LEU A 94 0.40 12.45 -12.65
N CYS A 95 1.38 13.21 -13.14
CA CYS A 95 1.29 14.66 -13.28
C CYS A 95 0.11 15.07 -14.18
N ASN A 96 -0.06 14.40 -15.31
CA ASN A 96 -1.17 14.66 -16.23
C ASN A 96 -2.55 14.41 -15.60
N VAL A 97 -2.70 13.32 -14.84
CA VAL A 97 -3.94 13.02 -14.11
C VAL A 97 -4.26 14.13 -13.12
N ILE A 98 -3.27 14.53 -12.32
CA ILE A 98 -3.42 15.60 -11.32
C ILE A 98 -3.77 16.93 -11.98
N GLU A 99 -3.02 17.34 -12.99
CA GLU A 99 -3.24 18.63 -13.66
C GLU A 99 -4.61 18.72 -14.36
N ASN A 100 -5.01 17.64 -15.04
CA ASN A 100 -6.31 17.58 -15.69
C ASN A 100 -7.45 17.66 -14.69
N PHE A 101 -7.32 16.98 -13.55
CA PHE A 101 -8.31 17.05 -12.47
C PHE A 101 -8.36 18.46 -11.86
N LYS A 102 -7.20 19.06 -11.54
CA LYS A 102 -7.13 20.45 -11.04
C LYS A 102 -7.77 21.44 -11.99
N LYS A 103 -7.48 21.35 -13.28
CA LYS A 103 -8.09 22.22 -14.31
C LYS A 103 -9.62 22.07 -14.39
N ARG A 104 -10.11 20.82 -14.24
CA ARG A 104 -11.55 20.52 -14.34
C ARG A 104 -12.36 20.98 -13.15
N TYR A 105 -11.83 20.84 -11.95
CA TYR A 105 -12.57 21.07 -10.71
C TYR A 105 -12.10 22.29 -9.92
N ASN A 106 -11.01 22.93 -10.31
CA ASN A 106 -10.39 24.07 -9.61
C ASN A 106 -10.15 23.77 -8.13
N THR A 107 -9.52 22.63 -7.83
CA THR A 107 -9.32 22.09 -6.48
C THR A 107 -7.86 21.71 -6.27
N GLU A 108 -7.41 21.72 -5.02
CA GLU A 108 -6.09 21.24 -4.62
C GLU A 108 -6.07 19.70 -4.57
N ILE A 109 -4.93 19.09 -4.97
CA ILE A 109 -4.77 17.65 -4.92
C ILE A 109 -3.71 17.27 -3.89
N TYR A 110 -4.04 16.26 -3.09
CA TYR A 110 -3.15 15.64 -2.12
C TYR A 110 -2.91 14.17 -2.47
N LEU A 111 -1.72 13.68 -2.15
CA LEU A 111 -1.32 12.27 -2.23
C LEU A 111 -0.71 11.84 -0.89
N GLU A 112 -0.78 10.55 -0.59
CA GLU A 112 -0.25 9.95 0.65
C GLU A 112 0.75 8.79 0.33
N PRO A 113 1.83 9.01 -0.45
CA PRO A 113 2.75 7.95 -0.86
C PRO A 113 3.69 7.58 0.28
N GLY A 114 3.24 6.73 1.21
CA GLY A 114 3.95 6.42 2.45
C GLY A 114 5.36 5.86 2.25
N GLU A 115 5.53 4.91 1.33
CA GLU A 115 6.82 4.30 1.02
C GLU A 115 7.85 5.35 0.55
N ALA A 116 7.43 6.30 -0.26
CA ALA A 116 8.32 7.33 -0.82
C ALA A 116 9.00 8.20 0.24
N VAL A 117 8.41 8.32 1.42
CA VAL A 117 8.98 9.09 2.54
C VAL A 117 10.11 8.35 3.24
N ALA A 118 10.03 7.01 3.32
CA ALA A 118 10.91 6.19 4.16
C ALA A 118 11.82 5.23 3.37
N LEU A 119 11.59 5.05 2.08
CA LEU A 119 12.38 4.13 1.27
C LEU A 119 13.88 4.50 1.33
N ASN A 120 14.72 3.51 1.60
CA ASN A 120 16.18 3.67 1.74
C ASN A 120 16.62 4.67 2.83
N ALA A 121 15.76 5.02 3.77
CA ALA A 121 16.09 5.94 4.86
C ALA A 121 16.88 5.26 6.00
N GLY A 122 16.93 3.93 6.04
CA GLY A 122 17.65 3.19 7.09
C GLY A 122 17.63 1.69 6.89
N PHE A 123 18.18 0.98 7.88
CA PHE A 123 18.23 -0.46 7.93
C PHE A 123 17.59 -0.96 9.23
N LEU A 124 16.84 -2.06 9.13
CA LEU A 124 16.49 -2.85 10.31
C LEU A 124 17.67 -3.77 10.64
N VAL A 125 18.30 -3.55 11.78
CA VAL A 125 19.40 -4.39 12.28
C VAL A 125 18.82 -5.41 13.24
N SER A 126 19.12 -6.68 13.00
CA SER A 126 18.68 -7.80 13.84
C SER A 126 19.85 -8.66 14.25
N LYS A 127 19.77 -9.22 15.45
CA LYS A 127 20.76 -10.12 16.01
C LYS A 127 20.24 -11.56 15.99
N VAL A 128 21.10 -12.50 15.57
CA VAL A 128 20.86 -13.93 15.78
C VAL A 128 21.07 -14.24 17.25
N LEU A 129 20.01 -14.70 17.91
CA LEU A 129 20.02 -15.07 19.32
C LEU A 129 20.44 -16.51 19.54
N ASP A 130 20.01 -17.41 18.64
CA ASP A 130 20.27 -18.83 18.69
C ASP A 130 20.15 -19.46 17.32
N ILE A 131 20.73 -20.63 17.14
CA ILE A 131 20.56 -21.46 15.95
C ILE A 131 20.08 -22.84 16.41
N THR A 132 18.94 -23.26 15.91
CA THR A 132 18.35 -24.57 16.16
C THR A 132 18.21 -25.35 14.87
N GLU A 133 17.82 -26.61 14.95
CA GLU A 133 17.61 -27.45 13.78
C GLU A 133 16.26 -28.17 13.85
N ASN A 134 15.50 -28.04 12.75
CA ASN A 134 14.34 -28.87 12.49
C ASN A 134 14.22 -29.08 10.98
N ARG A 135 14.76 -30.17 10.47
CA ARG A 135 14.93 -30.52 9.05
C ARG A 135 15.84 -29.57 8.26
N MET A 136 16.08 -28.39 8.76
CA MET A 136 17.03 -27.40 8.27
C MET A 136 17.47 -26.50 9.41
N PRO A 137 18.62 -25.81 9.29
CA PRO A 137 19.04 -24.82 10.28
C PRO A 137 18.06 -23.66 10.35
N ILE A 138 17.73 -23.22 11.57
CA ILE A 138 16.83 -22.11 11.84
C ILE A 138 17.55 -21.11 12.72
N ALA A 139 17.76 -19.90 12.22
CA ALA A 139 18.30 -18.79 13.00
C ALA A 139 17.15 -18.03 13.68
N ILE A 140 17.21 -18.00 15.01
CA ILE A 140 16.25 -17.28 15.85
C ILE A 140 16.74 -15.84 16.04
N LEU A 141 15.95 -14.88 15.63
CA LEU A 141 16.27 -13.46 15.64
C LEU A 141 15.56 -12.73 16.78
N ASP A 142 16.10 -11.58 17.20
CA ASP A 142 15.43 -10.62 18.08
C ASP A 142 14.35 -9.78 17.36
N THR A 143 14.17 -9.98 16.05
CA THR A 143 13.07 -9.46 15.26
C THR A 143 12.13 -10.58 14.85
N SER A 144 10.88 -10.24 14.50
CA SER A 144 9.92 -11.21 13.97
C SER A 144 9.11 -10.62 12.82
N ALA A 145 8.67 -11.47 11.91
CA ALA A 145 7.78 -11.07 10.82
C ALA A 145 6.49 -10.45 11.39
N ALA A 146 5.87 -11.06 12.38
CA ALA A 146 4.61 -10.59 12.96
C ALA A 146 4.69 -9.18 13.57
N THR A 147 5.86 -8.77 14.10
CA THR A 147 5.99 -7.48 14.79
C THR A 147 6.60 -6.40 13.91
N HIS A 148 7.61 -6.74 13.11
CA HIS A 148 8.44 -5.75 12.42
C HIS A 148 8.14 -5.66 10.92
N MET A 149 7.58 -6.71 10.33
CA MET A 149 7.29 -6.81 8.90
C MET A 149 6.06 -7.72 8.62
N PRO A 150 4.86 -7.34 9.12
CA PRO A 150 3.68 -8.19 9.04
C PRO A 150 3.28 -8.54 7.60
N ASP A 151 3.58 -7.68 6.63
CA ASP A 151 3.31 -7.94 5.22
C ASP A 151 4.02 -9.17 4.67
N VAL A 152 5.12 -9.62 5.30
CA VAL A 152 5.77 -10.89 4.95
C VAL A 152 4.82 -12.07 5.16
N LEU A 153 3.90 -11.98 6.11
CA LEU A 153 2.93 -13.03 6.43
C LEU A 153 1.62 -12.87 5.62
N GLU A 154 1.18 -11.64 5.43
CA GLU A 154 -0.12 -11.35 4.84
C GLU A 154 -0.08 -11.23 3.31
N MET A 155 1.01 -10.73 2.77
CA MET A 155 1.29 -10.63 1.33
C MET A 155 2.72 -11.12 1.08
N PRO A 156 2.98 -12.43 1.12
CA PRO A 156 4.30 -13.01 1.23
C PRO A 156 5.29 -12.47 0.21
N TYR A 157 6.37 -11.92 0.72
CA TYR A 157 7.57 -11.55 -0.03
C TYR A 157 8.80 -11.92 0.81
N ARG A 158 9.96 -11.99 0.16
CA ARG A 158 11.24 -12.24 0.83
C ARG A 158 11.95 -10.91 1.03
N PRO A 159 12.06 -10.39 2.28
CA PRO A 159 12.81 -9.17 2.54
C PRO A 159 14.24 -9.25 2.02
N TYR A 160 14.76 -8.15 1.51
CA TYR A 160 16.17 -8.07 1.14
C TYR A 160 17.04 -8.02 2.40
N ILE A 161 18.03 -8.91 2.47
CA ILE A 161 19.05 -8.90 3.53
C ILE A 161 20.40 -8.63 2.89
N LEU A 162 21.11 -7.64 3.41
CA LEU A 162 22.43 -7.25 2.91
C LEU A 162 23.40 -8.43 2.97
N ASN A 163 24.06 -8.72 1.87
CA ASN A 163 25.01 -9.82 1.69
C ASN A 163 24.43 -11.24 1.81
N SER A 164 23.12 -11.41 1.75
CA SER A 164 22.52 -12.74 1.63
C SER A 164 22.35 -13.12 0.15
N GLY A 165 22.34 -14.42 -0.13
CA GLY A 165 21.93 -14.98 -1.42
C GLY A 165 20.47 -15.43 -1.43
N ALA A 166 20.00 -15.95 -2.57
CA ALA A 166 18.76 -16.69 -2.65
C ALA A 166 18.87 -18.03 -1.90
N ALA A 167 17.74 -18.63 -1.51
CA ALA A 167 17.77 -19.95 -0.89
C ALA A 167 18.44 -20.98 -1.82
N GLY A 168 19.47 -21.65 -1.32
CA GLY A 168 20.26 -22.63 -2.07
C GLY A 168 21.33 -22.04 -3.01
N GLU A 169 21.55 -20.74 -3.02
CA GLU A 169 22.61 -20.09 -3.80
C GLU A 169 24.01 -20.32 -3.19
N TYR A 170 24.08 -20.37 -1.87
CA TYR A 170 25.30 -20.66 -1.12
C TYR A 170 25.25 -22.07 -0.50
N GLU A 171 26.38 -22.51 0.06
CA GLU A 171 26.54 -23.83 0.68
C GLU A 171 25.54 -24.05 1.82
N TYR A 172 25.21 -23.01 2.57
CA TYR A 172 24.30 -23.09 3.72
C TYR A 172 23.06 -22.23 3.50
N THR A 173 21.91 -22.78 3.83
CA THR A 173 20.63 -22.05 3.83
C THR A 173 20.04 -22.08 5.22
N TYR A 174 19.72 -20.92 5.76
CA TYR A 174 19.10 -20.76 7.07
C TYR A 174 17.67 -20.23 6.92
N ARG A 175 16.74 -20.81 7.66
CA ARG A 175 15.44 -20.20 7.87
C ARG A 175 15.54 -19.14 8.94
N LEU A 176 15.08 -17.93 8.68
CA LEU A 176 15.05 -16.85 9.66
C LEU A 176 13.67 -16.78 10.31
N ALA A 177 13.62 -16.86 11.63
CA ALA A 177 12.40 -16.80 12.43
C ALA A 177 12.61 -15.93 13.67
N GLY A 178 11.53 -15.39 14.21
CA GLY A 178 11.58 -14.55 15.41
C GLY A 178 11.01 -15.25 16.65
N LEU A 179 10.87 -14.47 17.72
CA LEU A 179 10.44 -14.94 19.04
C LEU A 179 8.91 -14.98 19.21
N SER A 180 8.11 -14.75 18.17
CA SER A 180 6.66 -14.79 18.29
C SER A 180 6.15 -16.22 18.56
N CYS A 181 4.97 -16.34 19.18
CA CYS A 181 4.33 -17.64 19.41
C CYS A 181 3.69 -18.24 18.13
N LEU A 182 3.74 -17.53 17.02
CA LEU A 182 3.19 -17.99 15.75
C LEU A 182 4.23 -18.84 15.01
N ALA A 183 4.03 -20.14 14.96
CA ALA A 183 4.95 -21.07 14.29
C ALA A 183 5.20 -20.74 12.80
N GLY A 184 4.23 -20.13 12.14
CA GLY A 184 4.33 -19.67 10.75
C GLY A 184 4.95 -18.28 10.58
N ALA A 185 5.39 -17.58 11.64
CA ALA A 185 6.01 -16.26 11.54
C ALA A 185 7.48 -16.36 11.10
N VAL A 186 7.68 -16.86 9.90
CA VAL A 186 8.97 -17.01 9.21
C VAL A 186 9.25 -15.77 8.37
N ILE A 187 10.49 -15.27 8.41
CA ILE A 187 10.92 -14.13 7.59
C ILE A 187 11.29 -14.59 6.18
N GLY A 188 12.00 -15.68 6.08
CA GLY A 188 12.40 -16.29 4.81
C GLY A 188 13.55 -17.26 4.96
N ASP A 189 13.93 -17.87 3.87
CA ASP A 189 15.09 -18.75 3.76
C ASP A 189 16.22 -18.03 2.99
N TYR A 190 17.44 -18.00 3.59
CA TYR A 190 18.60 -17.24 3.11
C TYR A 190 19.88 -18.06 3.13
#